data_9640194403354a7c4fe1e44cc7d8c851
#
_entry.id   9640194403354a7c4fe1e44cc7d8c851
#
_cell.length_a   1.000
_cell.length_b   1.000
_cell.length_c   1.000
_cell.angle_alpha   90.00
_cell.angle_beta   90.00
_cell.angle_gamma   90.00
#
_symmetry.space_group_name_H-M   'P 1'
#
loop_
_entity.id
_entity.type
_entity.pdbx_description
1 polymer ?
#
loop_
_entity_poly.entity_id
_entity_poly.type
_entity_poly.pdbx_seq_one_letter_code
_entity_poly.pdbx_strand_id
1 'polypeptide(L)'
;MKKLITLSVVLGLVCAVTACSSGKSDSVKLNEVQYAEDGRQVLTVGMFGSYSEKLTAYTQFPLDFKIEVKNYMPEGTEYAEAARQLDMDMIQGKSPDILFAPADKMYNYIRKGAMADLYPLMDEYGGLSRDDFLPNVAEALTIDGELPAVVDSFFVSTAVAKTKFVGEEYTNWTPEQAMEFYENLPEGMAFIDDADSRLAAYMLDNIAQECIDIDNCKCNFSGSNFVDILRFCAEHPVKEQFSPDFGKMSDEQWHEYIFDEESRGLRDAQLVFPVVINGFNQGLASDVYGNLNYDEVTFVGLPSNYGNGTVNWQFMHSEFYGIVKNCADKENAWKFVSEYLKYRKPLQKYENNGTLGIPVLKSQFEVDYDRDISYSNSINGTIYKPIDGANQNDNAQSTLPKEYKDKLRDYIFDMKLDFYFPDELKYMIREDYEPVLAGERTPEQAAEILDNRISTYLSEKS
;
A
#
# COMPACT_ATOMS: atom_id res chain seq x y z
N MET A 1 -25.66 -17.23 -70.61
CA MET A 1 -24.26 -17.20 -70.23
C MET A 1 -23.87 -15.72 -69.94
N LYS A 2 -24.01 -15.27 -68.73
CA LYS A 2 -23.59 -13.93 -68.30
C LYS A 2 -22.72 -14.13 -67.07
N LYS A 3 -21.44 -13.75 -67.18
CA LYS A 3 -20.48 -13.76 -66.09
C LYS A 3 -20.74 -12.56 -65.19
N LEU A 4 -21.00 -12.79 -63.90
CA LEU A 4 -20.96 -11.74 -62.87
C LEU A 4 -19.51 -11.59 -62.43
N ILE A 5 -18.99 -10.39 -62.54
CA ILE A 5 -17.71 -9.98 -61.98
C ILE A 5 -17.98 -9.36 -60.63
N THR A 6 -17.47 -9.99 -59.56
CA THR A 6 -17.53 -9.46 -58.20
C THR A 6 -16.33 -8.54 -57.97
N LEU A 7 -16.60 -7.26 -57.80
CA LEU A 7 -15.59 -6.25 -57.51
C LEU A 7 -15.36 -6.18 -55.99
N SER A 8 -14.21 -6.68 -55.54
CA SER A 8 -13.78 -6.55 -54.15
C SER A 8 -13.10 -5.22 -53.95
N VAL A 9 -13.72 -4.34 -53.19
CA VAL A 9 -13.12 -3.08 -52.74
C VAL A 9 -12.27 -3.36 -51.52
N VAL A 10 -10.96 -3.31 -51.69
CA VAL A 10 -9.99 -3.34 -50.57
C VAL A 10 -9.84 -1.89 -50.11
N LEU A 11 -10.37 -1.58 -48.93
CA LEU A 11 -10.12 -0.30 -48.26
C LEU A 11 -8.78 -0.41 -47.53
N GLY A 12 -7.74 0.14 -48.15
CA GLY A 12 -6.44 0.30 -47.50
C GLY A 12 -6.48 1.46 -46.50
N LEU A 13 -6.36 1.15 -45.21
CA LEU A 13 -6.08 2.15 -44.19
C LEU A 13 -4.59 2.54 -44.28
N VAL A 14 -4.32 3.73 -44.80
CA VAL A 14 -3.00 4.34 -44.74
C VAL A 14 -2.89 5.05 -43.39
N CYS A 15 -2.18 4.48 -42.45
CA CYS A 15 -1.74 5.18 -41.24
C CYS A 15 -0.61 6.15 -41.65
N ALA A 16 -0.93 7.41 -41.77
CA ALA A 16 0.07 8.46 -41.90
C ALA A 16 0.62 8.79 -40.52
N VAL A 17 1.83 8.32 -40.25
CA VAL A 17 2.65 8.80 -39.15
C VAL A 17 3.15 10.18 -39.52
N THR A 18 2.53 11.22 -39.00
CA THR A 18 3.08 12.57 -39.01
C THR A 18 3.54 12.93 -37.62
N ALA A 19 4.82 12.72 -37.36
CA ALA A 19 5.52 13.42 -36.29
C ALA A 19 5.63 14.89 -36.66
N CYS A 20 4.92 15.75 -35.96
CA CYS A 20 5.19 17.19 -35.94
C CYS A 20 4.91 17.74 -34.55
N SER A 21 5.99 18.07 -33.89
CA SER A 21 6.02 18.95 -32.73
C SER A 21 5.42 20.31 -33.07
N SER A 22 4.35 20.69 -32.43
CA SER A 22 4.03 22.11 -32.13
C SER A 22 2.84 22.11 -31.18
N GLY A 23 3.01 22.72 -30.01
CA GLY A 23 2.02 22.80 -28.95
C GLY A 23 0.67 23.30 -29.44
N LYS A 24 -0.28 22.42 -29.46
CA LYS A 24 -1.69 22.73 -29.31
C LYS A 24 -2.12 22.08 -28.02
N SER A 25 -2.49 22.90 -27.07
CA SER A 25 -3.31 22.41 -25.95
C SER A 25 -4.57 21.82 -26.59
N ASP A 26 -4.65 20.51 -26.70
CA ASP A 26 -5.92 19.87 -27.02
C ASP A 26 -6.89 20.27 -25.91
N SER A 27 -7.86 21.10 -26.25
CA SER A 27 -8.88 21.54 -25.33
C SER A 27 -9.67 20.30 -24.90
N VAL A 28 -9.45 19.86 -23.67
CA VAL A 28 -10.18 18.74 -23.07
C VAL A 28 -11.67 19.07 -23.17
N LYS A 29 -12.44 18.20 -23.81
CA LYS A 29 -13.90 18.38 -23.85
C LYS A 29 -14.45 18.11 -22.46
N LEU A 30 -14.94 19.16 -21.80
CA LEU A 30 -15.54 19.06 -20.48
C LEU A 30 -16.88 18.31 -20.53
N ASN A 31 -17.22 17.62 -19.43
CA ASN A 31 -18.54 17.04 -19.19
C ASN A 31 -19.60 18.17 -19.19
N GLU A 32 -20.85 17.80 -19.46
CA GLU A 32 -21.97 18.74 -19.28
C GLU A 32 -22.31 18.81 -17.80
N VAL A 33 -22.47 20.05 -17.29
CA VAL A 33 -22.93 20.27 -15.90
C VAL A 33 -24.37 19.83 -15.77
N GLN A 34 -24.63 18.93 -14.83
CA GLN A 34 -25.97 18.43 -14.54
C GLN A 34 -26.58 19.20 -13.36
N TYR A 35 -27.91 19.33 -13.36
CA TYR A 35 -28.65 19.99 -12.30
C TYR A 35 -29.75 19.07 -11.79
N ALA A 36 -29.92 19.02 -10.47
CA ALA A 36 -31.04 18.35 -9.83
C ALA A 36 -32.34 19.18 -9.95
N GLU A 37 -33.49 18.55 -9.63
CA GLU A 37 -34.79 19.23 -9.66
C GLU A 37 -34.87 20.46 -8.75
N ASP A 38 -34.07 20.51 -7.68
CA ASP A 38 -33.99 21.61 -6.74
C ASP A 38 -33.03 22.73 -7.19
N GLY A 39 -32.46 22.59 -8.39
CA GLY A 39 -31.55 23.58 -9.02
C GLY A 39 -30.10 23.50 -8.57
N ARG A 40 -29.73 22.59 -7.67
CA ARG A 40 -28.33 22.36 -7.28
C ARG A 40 -27.60 21.61 -8.39
N GLN A 41 -26.33 21.92 -8.56
CA GLN A 41 -25.43 21.14 -9.42
C GLN A 41 -25.31 19.71 -8.91
N VAL A 42 -25.14 18.77 -9.83
CA VAL A 42 -24.91 17.36 -9.52
C VAL A 42 -23.46 17.02 -9.87
N LEU A 43 -22.73 16.48 -8.91
CA LEU A 43 -21.44 15.85 -9.11
C LEU A 43 -21.59 14.35 -9.07
N THR A 44 -21.04 13.67 -10.07
CA THR A 44 -21.01 12.21 -10.15
C THR A 44 -19.75 11.65 -9.53
N VAL A 45 -19.90 10.72 -8.57
CA VAL A 45 -18.81 9.96 -7.97
C VAL A 45 -18.86 8.53 -8.51
N GLY A 46 -17.88 8.14 -9.31
CA GLY A 46 -17.68 6.78 -9.74
C GLY A 46 -16.93 5.98 -8.67
N MET A 47 -17.39 4.76 -8.37
CA MET A 47 -16.72 3.92 -7.37
C MET A 47 -16.84 2.43 -7.68
N PHE A 48 -15.98 1.64 -7.04
CA PHE A 48 -16.00 0.17 -7.08
C PHE A 48 -16.46 -0.38 -5.73
N GLY A 49 -17.42 -1.32 -5.75
CA GLY A 49 -17.85 -2.08 -4.57
C GLY A 49 -18.81 -1.37 -3.64
N SER A 50 -18.77 -1.78 -2.40
CA SER A 50 -19.69 -1.29 -1.37
C SER A 50 -19.41 0.17 -1.04
N TYR A 51 -20.46 0.96 -0.86
CA TYR A 51 -20.31 2.31 -0.32
C TYR A 51 -19.53 2.27 0.98
N SER A 52 -18.46 3.04 1.07
CA SER A 52 -17.86 3.26 2.36
C SER A 52 -18.91 3.94 3.26
N GLU A 53 -19.01 3.53 4.52
CA GLU A 53 -19.88 4.21 5.49
C GLU A 53 -19.53 5.72 5.56
N LYS A 54 -18.26 6.05 5.30
CA LYS A 54 -17.74 7.42 5.22
C LYS A 54 -18.42 8.19 4.08
N LEU A 55 -18.50 7.63 2.87
CA LEU A 55 -19.16 8.28 1.74
C LEU A 55 -20.67 8.45 1.99
N THR A 56 -21.31 7.42 2.55
CA THR A 56 -22.73 7.49 2.94
C THR A 56 -22.97 8.59 3.96
N ALA A 57 -22.13 8.70 4.98
CA ALA A 57 -22.23 9.76 5.98
C ALA A 57 -22.04 11.14 5.35
N TYR A 58 -21.05 11.26 4.44
CA TYR A 58 -20.73 12.52 3.80
C TYR A 58 -21.86 13.04 2.89
N THR A 59 -22.56 12.16 2.17
CA THR A 59 -23.71 12.55 1.33
C THR A 59 -24.90 13.11 2.12
N GLN A 60 -24.91 12.96 3.45
CA GLN A 60 -25.93 13.51 4.35
C GLN A 60 -25.62 14.94 4.82
N PHE A 61 -24.41 15.49 4.54
CA PHE A 61 -24.10 16.86 4.88
C PHE A 61 -24.86 17.86 3.98
N PRO A 62 -25.17 19.05 4.50
CA PRO A 62 -25.82 20.10 3.71
C PRO A 62 -24.81 20.72 2.76
N LEU A 63 -24.70 20.16 1.54
CA LEU A 63 -23.85 20.66 0.46
C LEU A 63 -24.66 21.59 -0.46
N ASP A 64 -23.97 22.59 -1.04
CA ASP A 64 -24.54 23.47 -2.06
C ASP A 64 -24.74 22.76 -3.40
N PHE A 65 -24.23 21.57 -3.53
CA PHE A 65 -24.35 20.65 -4.68
C PHE A 65 -24.87 19.27 -4.23
N LYS A 66 -25.26 18.45 -5.18
CA LYS A 66 -25.72 17.09 -4.96
C LYS A 66 -24.64 16.10 -5.38
N ILE A 67 -24.52 14.99 -4.65
CA ILE A 67 -23.66 13.85 -5.03
C ILE A 67 -24.56 12.75 -5.58
N GLU A 68 -24.25 12.29 -6.79
CA GLU A 68 -24.78 11.05 -7.35
C GLU A 68 -23.67 10.02 -7.46
N VAL A 69 -23.88 8.85 -6.86
CA VAL A 69 -22.88 7.79 -6.86
C VAL A 69 -23.21 6.77 -7.94
N LYS A 70 -22.24 6.55 -8.83
CA LYS A 70 -22.25 5.51 -9.84
C LYS A 70 -21.37 4.36 -9.38
N ASN A 71 -21.98 3.32 -8.86
CA ASN A 71 -21.25 2.12 -8.48
C ASN A 71 -21.03 1.23 -9.72
N TYR A 72 -19.76 1.04 -10.10
CA TYR A 72 -19.37 0.18 -11.22
C TYR A 72 -19.35 -1.31 -10.85
N MET A 73 -19.20 -1.64 -9.56
CA MET A 73 -19.13 -3.00 -9.08
C MET A 73 -20.21 -3.29 -8.03
N PRO A 74 -21.52 -3.23 -8.41
CA PRO A 74 -22.56 -3.68 -7.50
C PRO A 74 -22.42 -5.17 -7.19
N GLU A 75 -23.11 -5.65 -6.15
CA GLU A 75 -23.07 -7.04 -5.72
C GLU A 75 -23.31 -8.00 -6.89
N GLY A 76 -22.44 -9.00 -7.03
CA GLY A 76 -22.46 -9.99 -8.12
C GLY A 76 -21.77 -9.57 -9.41
N THR A 77 -21.17 -8.39 -9.47
CA THR A 77 -20.38 -7.95 -10.62
C THR A 77 -18.91 -8.32 -10.44
N GLU A 78 -18.34 -8.96 -11.44
CA GLU A 78 -16.91 -9.27 -11.46
C GLU A 78 -16.07 -8.00 -11.69
N TYR A 79 -14.90 -7.93 -11.04
CA TYR A 79 -13.99 -6.77 -11.13
C TYR A 79 -13.63 -6.40 -12.58
N ALA A 80 -13.34 -7.39 -13.43
CA ALA A 80 -12.99 -7.16 -14.83
C ALA A 80 -14.15 -6.53 -15.65
N GLU A 81 -15.41 -6.86 -15.30
CA GLU A 81 -16.57 -6.24 -15.93
C GLU A 81 -16.79 -4.81 -15.49
N ALA A 82 -16.66 -4.56 -14.18
CA ALA A 82 -16.71 -3.22 -13.61
C ALA A 82 -15.65 -2.30 -14.22
N ALA A 83 -14.42 -2.79 -14.30
CA ALA A 83 -13.30 -2.08 -14.90
C ALA A 83 -13.55 -1.73 -16.37
N ARG A 84 -14.04 -2.70 -17.16
CA ARG A 84 -14.38 -2.48 -18.57
C ARG A 84 -15.50 -1.44 -18.74
N GLN A 85 -16.50 -1.44 -17.87
CA GLN A 85 -17.59 -0.46 -17.95
C GLN A 85 -17.09 0.95 -17.67
N LEU A 86 -16.23 1.12 -16.68
CA LEU A 86 -15.57 2.42 -16.41
C LEU A 86 -14.71 2.86 -17.60
N ASP A 87 -13.89 1.95 -18.16
CA ASP A 87 -13.07 2.26 -19.36
C ASP A 87 -13.95 2.75 -20.52
N MET A 88 -15.11 2.12 -20.75
CA MET A 88 -16.05 2.55 -21.77
C MET A 88 -16.62 3.94 -21.50
N ASP A 89 -16.98 4.25 -20.27
CA ASP A 89 -17.51 5.56 -19.90
C ASP A 89 -16.47 6.66 -20.05
N MET A 90 -15.22 6.38 -19.65
CA MET A 90 -14.10 7.30 -19.82
C MET A 90 -13.88 7.63 -21.32
N ILE A 91 -13.89 6.61 -22.19
CA ILE A 91 -13.72 6.79 -23.65
C ILE A 91 -14.89 7.53 -24.29
N GLN A 92 -16.12 7.28 -23.83
CA GLN A 92 -17.33 7.87 -24.40
C GLN A 92 -17.62 9.30 -23.91
N GLY A 93 -16.80 9.84 -23.00
CA GLY A 93 -17.04 11.15 -22.38
C GLY A 93 -18.23 11.14 -21.41
N LYS A 94 -18.49 9.99 -20.79
CA LYS A 94 -19.48 9.77 -19.72
C LYS A 94 -18.80 9.46 -18.39
N SER A 95 -17.56 9.89 -18.25
CA SER A 95 -16.78 9.71 -17.04
C SER A 95 -17.47 10.34 -15.84
N PRO A 96 -17.31 9.80 -14.63
CA PRO A 96 -17.69 10.51 -13.42
C PRO A 96 -16.85 11.79 -13.26
N ASP A 97 -17.30 12.72 -12.44
CA ASP A 97 -16.54 13.93 -12.10
C ASP A 97 -15.41 13.62 -11.11
N ILE A 98 -15.69 12.73 -10.18
CA ILE A 98 -14.75 12.24 -9.17
C ILE A 98 -14.71 10.71 -9.27
N LEU A 99 -13.51 10.14 -9.25
CA LEU A 99 -13.31 8.70 -9.31
C LEU A 99 -12.71 8.21 -8.01
N PHE A 100 -13.36 7.20 -7.41
CA PHE A 100 -12.84 6.35 -6.36
C PHE A 100 -12.50 5.00 -6.97
N ALA A 101 -11.24 4.62 -6.98
CA ALA A 101 -10.81 3.39 -7.63
C ALA A 101 -9.65 2.72 -6.89
N PRO A 102 -9.52 1.39 -7.01
CA PRO A 102 -8.33 0.68 -6.57
C PRO A 102 -7.07 1.22 -7.23
N ALA A 103 -5.92 1.01 -6.56
CA ALA A 103 -4.63 1.58 -6.98
C ALA A 103 -4.27 1.27 -8.44
N ASP A 104 -4.47 0.04 -8.90
CA ASP A 104 -4.20 -0.41 -10.28
C ASP A 104 -4.99 0.38 -11.33
N LYS A 105 -6.27 0.62 -11.05
CA LYS A 105 -7.14 1.40 -11.95
C LYS A 105 -6.80 2.88 -11.91
N MET A 106 -6.61 3.44 -10.72
CA MET A 106 -6.24 4.84 -10.58
C MET A 106 -4.92 5.13 -11.30
N TYR A 107 -3.90 4.30 -11.09
CA TYR A 107 -2.60 4.44 -11.74
C TYR A 107 -2.70 4.41 -13.27
N ASN A 108 -3.49 3.48 -13.82
CA ASN A 108 -3.73 3.42 -15.26
C ASN A 108 -4.36 4.70 -15.84
N TYR A 109 -5.29 5.34 -15.11
CA TYR A 109 -5.89 6.61 -15.56
C TYR A 109 -4.94 7.79 -15.37
N ILE A 110 -4.11 7.77 -14.35
CA ILE A 110 -3.05 8.77 -14.15
C ILE A 110 -2.08 8.73 -15.35
N ARG A 111 -1.57 7.57 -15.71
CA ARG A 111 -0.65 7.41 -16.85
C ARG A 111 -1.27 7.84 -18.18
N LYS A 112 -2.56 7.68 -18.37
CA LYS A 112 -3.31 8.16 -19.54
C LYS A 112 -3.60 9.66 -19.49
N GLY A 113 -3.17 10.38 -18.46
CA GLY A 113 -3.45 11.80 -18.26
C GLY A 113 -4.94 12.12 -18.09
N ALA A 114 -5.73 11.17 -17.59
CA ALA A 114 -7.18 11.31 -17.43
C ALA A 114 -7.57 11.97 -16.10
N MET A 115 -6.65 12.10 -15.16
CA MET A 115 -6.89 12.75 -13.87
C MET A 115 -6.43 14.21 -13.89
N ALA A 116 -7.10 15.06 -13.12
CA ALA A 116 -6.71 16.45 -12.96
C ALA A 116 -5.60 16.57 -11.90
N ASP A 117 -4.67 17.51 -12.10
CA ASP A 117 -3.75 17.92 -11.05
C ASP A 117 -4.52 18.66 -9.95
N LEU A 118 -4.40 18.18 -8.71
CA LEU A 118 -5.09 18.75 -7.54
C LEU A 118 -4.33 19.95 -6.94
N TYR A 119 -3.03 20.12 -7.21
CA TYR A 119 -2.27 21.25 -6.67
C TYR A 119 -2.80 22.63 -7.10
N PRO A 120 -3.08 22.88 -8.40
CA PRO A 120 -3.71 24.13 -8.79
C PRO A 120 -5.08 24.37 -8.14
N LEU A 121 -5.85 23.29 -7.89
CA LEU A 121 -7.15 23.41 -7.23
C LEU A 121 -7.02 23.76 -5.74
N MET A 122 -5.97 23.25 -5.07
CA MET A 122 -5.61 23.67 -3.71
C MET A 122 -5.30 25.15 -3.65
N ASP A 123 -4.50 25.67 -4.60
CA ASP A 123 -4.08 27.04 -4.67
C ASP A 123 -5.25 27.98 -4.99
N GLU A 124 -6.17 27.58 -5.87
CA GLU A 124 -7.28 28.41 -6.34
C GLU A 124 -8.47 28.40 -5.37
N TYR A 125 -8.83 27.23 -4.82
CA TYR A 125 -10.05 27.05 -4.03
C TYR A 125 -9.80 26.86 -2.53
N GLY A 126 -8.55 26.66 -2.11
CA GLY A 126 -8.18 26.45 -0.71
C GLY A 126 -8.67 25.10 -0.17
N GLY A 127 -9.03 25.08 1.09
CA GLY A 127 -9.52 23.87 1.78
C GLY A 127 -8.39 23.02 2.35
N LEU A 128 -7.47 22.53 1.54
CA LEU A 128 -6.22 21.89 1.90
C LEU A 128 -5.08 22.52 1.11
N SER A 129 -3.88 22.39 1.62
CA SER A 129 -2.63 22.77 0.98
C SER A 129 -1.67 21.57 0.91
N ARG A 130 -0.61 21.68 0.14
CA ARG A 130 0.45 20.67 0.09
C ARG A 130 1.06 20.42 1.48
N ASP A 131 1.16 21.46 2.30
CA ASP A 131 1.75 21.39 3.63
C ASP A 131 0.88 20.67 4.67
N ASP A 132 -0.39 20.41 4.36
CA ASP A 132 -1.29 19.65 5.25
C ASP A 132 -1.02 18.14 5.21
N PHE A 133 -0.35 17.64 4.16
CA PHE A 133 0.02 16.23 4.03
C PHE A 133 1.32 15.91 4.77
N LEU A 134 1.50 14.64 5.16
CA LEU A 134 2.81 14.14 5.54
C LEU A 134 3.77 14.30 4.35
N PRO A 135 4.99 14.83 4.56
CA PRO A 135 5.88 15.22 3.44
C PRO A 135 6.20 14.07 2.49
N ASN A 136 6.56 12.91 3.04
CA ASN A 136 6.88 11.70 2.27
C ASN A 136 5.64 11.15 1.53
N VAL A 137 4.43 11.29 2.11
CA VAL A 137 3.17 10.93 1.45
C VAL A 137 2.88 11.87 0.27
N ALA A 138 3.02 13.19 0.48
CA ALA A 138 2.84 14.16 -0.61
C ALA A 138 3.83 13.90 -1.75
N GLU A 139 5.10 13.55 -1.42
CA GLU A 139 6.11 13.19 -2.41
C GLU A 139 5.70 11.93 -3.18
N ALA A 140 5.30 10.87 -2.49
CA ALA A 140 4.90 9.59 -3.09
C ALA A 140 3.66 9.71 -3.99
N LEU A 141 2.70 10.56 -3.63
CA LEU A 141 1.49 10.80 -4.43
C LEU A 141 1.72 11.76 -5.61
N THR A 142 2.88 12.44 -5.65
CA THR A 142 3.23 13.37 -6.72
C THR A 142 3.89 12.63 -7.88
N ILE A 143 3.29 12.67 -9.06
CA ILE A 143 3.80 12.06 -10.28
C ILE A 143 4.06 13.19 -11.30
N ASP A 144 5.28 13.29 -11.82
CA ASP A 144 5.71 14.34 -12.75
C ASP A 144 5.41 15.78 -12.26
N GLY A 145 5.41 15.99 -10.95
CA GLY A 145 5.12 17.28 -10.31
C GLY A 145 3.64 17.60 -10.12
N GLU A 146 2.74 16.73 -10.55
CA GLU A 146 1.28 16.83 -10.37
C GLU A 146 0.81 15.91 -9.24
N LEU A 147 -0.29 16.27 -8.58
CA LEU A 147 -1.01 15.43 -7.61
C LEU A 147 -2.31 14.91 -8.24
N PRO A 148 -2.29 13.79 -8.95
CA PRO A 148 -3.45 13.32 -9.72
C PRO A 148 -4.52 12.62 -8.87
N ALA A 149 -4.16 12.12 -7.70
CA ALA A 149 -5.06 11.42 -6.79
C ALA A 149 -4.55 11.48 -5.35
N VAL A 150 -5.42 11.21 -4.40
CA VAL A 150 -5.13 11.15 -2.97
C VAL A 150 -5.74 9.90 -2.34
N VAL A 151 -5.28 9.57 -1.14
CA VAL A 151 -5.86 8.55 -0.25
C VAL A 151 -6.08 9.16 1.13
N ASP A 152 -6.87 8.54 1.98
CA ASP A 152 -7.08 9.04 3.35
C ASP A 152 -6.18 8.42 4.40
N SER A 153 -5.64 7.22 4.13
CA SER A 153 -4.75 6.52 5.05
C SER A 153 -3.89 5.47 4.33
N PHE A 154 -2.87 4.98 5.02
CA PHE A 154 -1.97 3.93 4.55
C PHE A 154 -1.56 2.99 5.69
N PHE A 155 -1.01 1.84 5.33
CA PHE A 155 -0.38 0.88 6.23
C PHE A 155 1.11 0.79 5.92
N VAL A 156 1.87 0.35 6.90
CA VAL A 156 3.30 0.16 6.78
C VAL A 156 3.61 -1.33 6.96
N SER A 157 4.04 -1.98 5.88
CA SER A 157 4.64 -3.32 5.97
C SER A 157 6.14 -3.15 6.22
N THR A 158 6.62 -3.65 7.33
CA THR A 158 8.01 -3.51 7.77
C THR A 158 8.45 -4.73 8.55
N ALA A 159 9.62 -4.66 9.16
CA ALA A 159 10.07 -5.64 10.13
C ALA A 159 10.73 -4.96 11.34
N VAL A 160 10.62 -5.63 12.47
CA VAL A 160 11.17 -5.18 13.74
C VAL A 160 12.08 -6.26 14.33
N ALA A 161 13.06 -5.83 15.11
CA ALA A 161 13.94 -6.70 15.87
C ALA A 161 14.18 -6.13 17.26
N LYS A 162 14.60 -6.97 18.22
CA LYS A 162 14.99 -6.48 19.54
C LYS A 162 16.28 -5.68 19.45
N THR A 163 16.27 -4.43 19.89
CA THR A 163 17.42 -3.54 19.89
C THR A 163 18.67 -4.15 20.52
N LYS A 164 18.48 -4.94 21.58
CA LYS A 164 19.61 -5.62 22.26
C LYS A 164 20.38 -6.60 21.38
N PHE A 165 19.80 -7.08 20.27
CA PHE A 165 20.46 -8.01 19.36
C PHE A 165 21.03 -7.32 18.13
N VAL A 166 20.35 -6.28 17.61
CA VAL A 166 20.75 -5.64 16.36
C VAL A 166 21.38 -4.27 16.55
N GLY A 167 21.06 -3.54 17.63
CA GLY A 167 21.42 -2.14 17.79
C GLY A 167 20.45 -1.17 17.08
N GLU A 168 20.44 0.09 17.52
CA GLU A 168 19.58 1.13 16.91
C GLU A 168 20.10 1.60 15.54
N GLU A 169 21.40 1.48 15.30
CA GLU A 169 22.07 1.86 14.06
C GLU A 169 21.63 1.04 12.84
N TYR A 170 20.96 -0.07 13.04
CA TYR A 170 20.47 -0.94 11.97
C TYR A 170 19.00 -0.67 11.59
N THR A 171 18.51 0.52 11.87
CA THR A 171 17.23 0.96 11.30
C THR A 171 17.32 1.00 9.77
N ASN A 172 16.41 0.30 9.09
CA ASN A 172 16.39 0.19 7.63
C ASN A 172 17.71 -0.38 7.04
N TRP A 173 18.06 -1.59 7.40
CA TRP A 173 19.29 -2.23 6.95
C TRP A 173 19.32 -2.63 5.47
N THR A 174 20.54 -2.83 4.96
CA THR A 174 20.75 -3.34 3.60
C THR A 174 20.65 -4.88 3.54
N PRO A 175 20.53 -5.47 2.35
CA PRO A 175 20.58 -6.93 2.21
C PRO A 175 21.86 -7.56 2.77
N GLU A 176 22.99 -6.90 2.57
CA GLU A 176 24.29 -7.37 3.08
C GLU A 176 24.33 -7.40 4.60
N GLN A 177 23.78 -6.35 5.25
CA GLN A 177 23.66 -6.31 6.71
C GLN A 177 22.73 -7.43 7.22
N ALA A 178 21.59 -7.63 6.58
CA ALA A 178 20.66 -8.71 6.94
C ALA A 178 21.30 -10.10 6.78
N MET A 179 22.03 -10.34 5.70
CA MET A 179 22.80 -11.58 5.47
C MET A 179 23.90 -11.77 6.51
N GLU A 180 24.63 -10.71 6.87
CA GLU A 180 25.66 -10.77 7.91
C GLU A 180 25.05 -11.14 9.28
N PHE A 181 23.92 -10.59 9.65
CA PHE A 181 23.19 -10.99 10.86
C PHE A 181 22.75 -12.44 10.80
N TYR A 182 22.25 -12.90 9.66
CA TYR A 182 21.85 -14.31 9.47
C TYR A 182 23.03 -15.26 9.72
N GLU A 183 24.20 -14.98 9.12
CA GLU A 183 25.39 -15.84 9.23
C GLU A 183 25.99 -15.85 10.65
N ASN A 184 25.80 -14.79 11.42
CA ASN A 184 26.35 -14.61 12.76
C ASN A 184 25.32 -14.82 13.88
N LEU A 185 24.18 -15.44 13.59
CA LEU A 185 23.16 -15.72 14.60
C LEU A 185 23.72 -16.53 15.77
N PRO A 186 23.39 -16.17 17.01
CA PRO A 186 23.70 -16.99 18.18
C PRO A 186 23.09 -18.39 18.07
N GLU A 187 23.77 -19.38 18.67
CA GLU A 187 23.24 -20.75 18.71
C GLU A 187 21.84 -20.77 19.38
N GLY A 188 20.90 -21.45 18.75
CA GLY A 188 19.51 -21.55 19.22
C GLY A 188 18.60 -20.40 18.77
N MET A 189 19.10 -19.42 18.03
CA MET A 189 18.27 -18.36 17.41
C MET A 189 17.94 -18.68 15.95
N ALA A 190 16.74 -18.27 15.54
CA ALA A 190 16.30 -18.22 14.14
C ALA A 190 16.34 -16.77 13.65
N PHE A 191 16.66 -16.53 12.36
CA PHE A 191 16.65 -15.21 11.79
C PHE A 191 15.23 -14.67 11.66
N ILE A 192 14.38 -15.45 11.04
CA ILE A 192 12.95 -15.19 10.85
C ILE A 192 12.21 -16.49 11.10
N ASP A 193 10.99 -16.42 11.63
CA ASP A 193 10.19 -17.62 11.78
C ASP A 193 9.77 -18.11 10.40
N ASP A 194 9.75 -19.47 10.21
CA ASP A 194 9.05 -20.07 9.13
C ASP A 194 9.77 -20.37 7.80
N ALA A 195 9.02 -21.09 6.97
CA ALA A 195 9.37 -21.72 5.71
C ALA A 195 10.27 -20.88 4.77
N ASP A 196 11.02 -21.53 3.93
CA ASP A 196 11.95 -20.95 2.93
C ASP A 196 11.38 -19.75 2.18
N SER A 197 10.07 -19.75 1.93
CA SER A 197 9.37 -18.68 1.23
C SER A 197 9.33 -17.36 2.03
N ARG A 198 9.34 -17.40 3.36
CA ARG A 198 9.32 -16.16 4.17
C ARG A 198 10.66 -15.45 4.20
N LEU A 199 11.75 -16.20 4.31
CA LEU A 199 13.07 -15.61 4.19
C LEU A 199 13.24 -14.97 2.81
N ALA A 200 12.88 -15.67 1.75
CA ALA A 200 12.96 -15.14 0.39
C ALA A 200 12.05 -13.92 0.18
N ALA A 201 10.80 -13.96 0.64
CA ALA A 201 9.93 -12.80 0.56
C ALA A 201 10.49 -11.61 1.34
N TYR A 202 10.95 -11.83 2.58
CA TYR A 202 11.55 -10.79 3.40
C TYR A 202 12.79 -10.16 2.73
N MET A 203 13.68 -10.96 2.18
CA MET A 203 14.94 -10.50 1.59
C MET A 203 14.77 -9.89 0.20
N LEU A 204 13.77 -10.34 -0.59
CA LEU A 204 13.67 -10.02 -2.01
C LEU A 204 12.57 -9.00 -2.35
N ASP A 205 11.57 -8.78 -1.49
CA ASP A 205 10.40 -7.96 -1.86
C ASP A 205 10.76 -6.55 -2.32
N ASN A 206 11.60 -5.83 -1.57
CA ASN A 206 12.05 -4.49 -1.96
C ASN A 206 13.06 -4.57 -3.11
N ILE A 207 14.02 -5.48 -3.03
CA ILE A 207 15.08 -5.63 -4.03
C ILE A 207 14.50 -5.91 -5.41
N ALA A 208 13.46 -6.74 -5.48
CA ALA A 208 12.79 -7.02 -6.74
C ALA A 208 12.08 -5.79 -7.32
N GLN A 209 11.48 -4.96 -6.48
CA GLN A 209 10.90 -3.68 -6.90
C GLN A 209 11.97 -2.71 -7.40
N GLU A 210 13.11 -2.63 -6.71
CA GLU A 210 14.26 -1.80 -7.09
C GLU A 210 14.89 -2.21 -8.43
N CYS A 211 14.67 -3.47 -8.88
CA CYS A 211 15.08 -3.92 -10.21
C CYS A 211 14.20 -3.40 -11.34
N ILE A 212 13.08 -2.73 -11.06
CA ILE A 212 12.07 -2.36 -12.04
C ILE A 212 11.87 -0.84 -12.06
N ASP A 213 12.02 -0.26 -13.24
CA ASP A 213 11.70 1.13 -13.55
C ASP A 213 10.43 1.14 -14.41
N ILE A 214 9.28 1.26 -13.75
CA ILE A 214 7.97 1.19 -14.41
C ILE A 214 7.80 2.37 -15.39
N ASP A 215 8.27 3.55 -15.03
CA ASP A 215 8.08 4.77 -15.83
C ASP A 215 8.88 4.73 -17.13
N ASN A 216 10.09 4.18 -17.08
CA ASN A 216 10.93 4.01 -18.28
C ASN A 216 10.77 2.64 -18.95
N CYS A 217 9.83 1.79 -18.48
CA CYS A 217 9.57 0.44 -19.00
C CYS A 217 10.83 -0.43 -19.03
N LYS A 218 11.64 -0.42 -17.97
CA LYS A 218 12.90 -1.15 -17.86
C LYS A 218 12.92 -2.05 -16.63
N CYS A 219 13.69 -3.13 -16.71
CA CYS A 219 14.06 -3.93 -15.55
C CYS A 219 15.49 -4.44 -15.68
N ASN A 220 16.09 -4.86 -14.57
CA ASN A 220 17.46 -5.35 -14.52
C ASN A 220 17.66 -6.28 -13.33
N PHE A 221 17.15 -7.48 -13.40
CA PHE A 221 17.36 -8.53 -12.38
C PHE A 221 18.74 -9.17 -12.50
N SER A 222 19.13 -9.54 -13.73
CA SER A 222 20.42 -10.22 -13.99
C SER A 222 21.64 -9.35 -13.69
N GLY A 223 21.51 -8.03 -13.76
CA GLY A 223 22.60 -7.09 -13.51
C GLY A 223 22.61 -6.47 -12.10
N SER A 224 21.73 -6.91 -11.19
CA SER A 224 21.58 -6.43 -9.83
C SER A 224 22.05 -7.47 -8.80
N ASN A 225 22.03 -7.09 -7.51
CA ASN A 225 22.32 -8.01 -6.40
C ASN A 225 21.16 -9.01 -6.13
N PHE A 226 20.05 -8.92 -6.85
CA PHE A 226 18.92 -9.85 -6.75
C PHE A 226 19.39 -11.32 -6.89
N VAL A 227 20.28 -11.60 -7.85
CA VAL A 227 20.83 -12.93 -8.08
C VAL A 227 21.56 -13.47 -6.86
N ASP A 228 22.40 -12.63 -6.22
CA ASP A 228 23.20 -13.03 -5.06
C ASP A 228 22.33 -13.23 -3.82
N ILE A 229 21.31 -12.38 -3.63
CA ILE A 229 20.35 -12.51 -2.52
C ILE A 229 19.48 -13.76 -2.71
N LEU A 230 19.00 -14.02 -3.93
CA LEU A 230 18.23 -15.23 -4.24
C LEU A 230 19.06 -16.50 -4.04
N ARG A 231 20.35 -16.47 -4.41
CA ARG A 231 21.29 -17.58 -4.14
C ARG A 231 21.44 -17.81 -2.64
N PHE A 232 21.63 -16.73 -1.88
CA PHE A 232 21.70 -16.80 -0.42
C PHE A 232 20.44 -17.47 0.16
N CYS A 233 19.24 -17.04 -0.25
CA CYS A 233 18.00 -17.65 0.23
C CYS A 233 17.91 -19.15 -0.11
N ALA A 234 18.35 -19.58 -1.31
CA ALA A 234 18.32 -20.97 -1.72
C ALA A 234 19.36 -21.85 -0.98
N GLU A 235 20.49 -21.28 -0.60
CA GLU A 235 21.56 -21.99 0.16
C GLU A 235 21.26 -22.06 1.65
N HIS A 236 20.35 -21.24 2.16
CA HIS A 236 20.00 -21.13 3.57
C HIS A 236 18.51 -21.40 3.81
N PRO A 237 18.03 -22.64 3.55
CA PRO A 237 16.65 -23.00 3.78
C PRO A 237 16.32 -22.88 5.27
N VAL A 238 15.24 -22.20 5.60
CA VAL A 238 14.76 -22.07 6.98
C VAL A 238 14.29 -23.44 7.46
N LYS A 239 14.76 -23.86 8.62
CA LYS A 239 14.31 -25.14 9.21
C LYS A 239 12.87 -24.97 9.71
N GLU A 240 11.98 -25.85 9.31
CA GLU A 240 10.57 -25.95 9.75
C GLU A 240 10.44 -26.13 11.26
N GLN A 241 10.85 -25.20 12.11
CA GLN A 241 10.85 -25.43 13.55
C GLN A 241 9.78 -24.64 14.32
N PHE A 242 9.13 -23.64 13.72
CA PHE A 242 8.48 -22.60 14.54
C PHE A 242 7.06 -22.20 14.11
N SER A 243 6.49 -22.75 13.05
CA SER A 243 5.14 -22.36 12.64
C SER A 243 4.11 -23.45 12.88
N PRO A 244 3.19 -23.22 13.83
CA PRO A 244 1.91 -23.89 13.77
C PRO A 244 1.16 -23.44 12.52
N ASP A 245 0.35 -24.32 11.95
CA ASP A 245 -0.57 -23.96 10.88
C ASP A 245 -1.65 -23.02 11.46
N PHE A 246 -1.36 -21.73 11.48
CA PHE A 246 -2.24 -20.70 12.05
C PHE A 246 -3.64 -20.73 11.45
N GLY A 247 -3.77 -21.14 10.17
CA GLY A 247 -5.06 -21.26 9.50
C GLY A 247 -5.95 -22.39 10.05
N LYS A 248 -5.39 -23.31 10.84
CA LYS A 248 -6.10 -24.46 11.44
C LYS A 248 -6.23 -24.39 12.96
N MET A 249 -5.66 -23.36 13.58
CA MET A 249 -5.76 -23.20 15.03
C MET A 249 -7.16 -22.76 15.45
N SER A 250 -7.68 -23.36 16.52
CA SER A 250 -8.84 -22.82 17.22
C SER A 250 -8.44 -21.56 17.99
N ASP A 251 -9.43 -20.73 18.37
CA ASP A 251 -9.18 -19.56 19.22
C ASP A 251 -8.46 -19.93 20.53
N GLU A 252 -8.76 -21.11 21.08
CA GLU A 252 -8.16 -21.63 22.31
C GLU A 252 -6.68 -22.01 22.09
N GLN A 253 -6.36 -22.67 20.98
CA GLN A 253 -4.97 -22.99 20.57
C GLN A 253 -4.19 -21.73 20.24
N TRP A 254 -4.83 -20.74 19.59
CA TRP A 254 -4.24 -19.43 19.32
C TRP A 254 -3.89 -18.68 20.61
N HIS A 255 -4.80 -18.69 21.58
CA HIS A 255 -4.55 -18.13 22.91
C HIS A 255 -3.40 -18.86 23.63
N GLU A 256 -3.39 -20.19 23.60
CA GLU A 256 -2.35 -20.99 24.21
C GLU A 256 -0.98 -20.67 23.58
N TYR A 257 -0.89 -20.63 22.26
CA TYR A 257 0.35 -20.28 21.52
C TYR A 257 0.89 -18.89 21.87
N ILE A 258 0.03 -17.87 21.97
CA ILE A 258 0.46 -16.51 22.29
C ILE A 258 1.00 -16.42 23.73
N PHE A 259 0.48 -17.22 24.66
CA PHE A 259 0.71 -17.06 26.11
C PHE A 259 1.48 -18.19 26.76
N ASP A 260 1.70 -19.27 26.07
CA ASP A 260 2.51 -20.38 26.57
C ASP A 260 3.98 -19.96 26.72
N GLU A 261 4.62 -20.49 27.78
CA GLU A 261 6.01 -20.15 28.13
C GLU A 261 7.00 -20.67 27.07
N GLU A 262 6.71 -21.84 26.48
CA GLU A 262 7.49 -22.43 25.40
C GLU A 262 7.40 -21.57 24.14
N SER A 263 6.21 -21.17 23.74
CA SER A 263 5.97 -20.30 22.56
C SER A 263 6.58 -18.90 22.73
N ARG A 264 6.63 -18.35 23.95
CA ARG A 264 7.36 -17.14 24.26
C ARG A 264 8.87 -17.32 24.12
N GLY A 265 9.39 -18.47 24.54
CA GLY A 265 10.80 -18.84 24.36
C GLY A 265 11.17 -18.90 22.88
N LEU A 266 10.28 -19.42 22.03
CA LEU A 266 10.49 -19.43 20.56
C LEU A 266 10.54 -18.03 20.00
N ARG A 267 9.64 -17.12 20.40
CA ARG A 267 9.68 -15.71 19.98
C ARG A 267 10.91 -14.97 20.50
N ASP A 268 11.39 -15.33 21.69
CA ASP A 268 12.66 -14.81 22.20
C ASP A 268 13.88 -15.28 21.40
N ALA A 269 13.76 -16.44 20.76
CA ALA A 269 14.79 -17.02 19.91
C ALA A 269 14.71 -16.57 18.45
N GLN A 270 13.76 -15.72 18.08
CA GLN A 270 13.65 -15.16 16.74
C GLN A 270 14.23 -13.74 16.70
N LEU A 271 14.99 -13.42 15.64
CA LEU A 271 15.63 -12.12 15.49
C LEU A 271 14.70 -11.09 14.83
N VAL A 272 14.08 -11.43 13.72
CA VAL A 272 13.31 -10.53 12.85
C VAL A 272 11.83 -10.90 12.84
N PHE A 273 10.97 -9.91 13.03
CA PHE A 273 9.52 -10.06 13.00
C PHE A 273 8.92 -9.14 11.92
N PRO A 274 8.48 -9.67 10.78
CA PRO A 274 7.68 -8.92 9.82
C PRO A 274 6.36 -8.48 10.45
N VAL A 275 6.00 -7.22 10.30
CA VAL A 275 4.80 -6.61 10.90
C VAL A 275 4.10 -5.68 9.92
N VAL A 276 2.78 -5.56 10.06
CA VAL A 276 1.98 -4.55 9.36
C VAL A 276 1.48 -3.55 10.37
N ILE A 277 1.93 -2.31 10.25
CA ILE A 277 1.54 -1.24 11.17
C ILE A 277 0.41 -0.44 10.53
N ASN A 278 -0.72 -0.41 11.20
CA ASN A 278 -1.94 0.24 10.73
C ASN A 278 -2.31 1.49 11.54
N GLY A 279 -1.38 2.02 12.35
CA GLY A 279 -1.55 3.27 13.07
C GLY A 279 -1.12 3.21 14.53
N PHE A 280 -1.38 4.30 15.25
CA PHE A 280 -1.16 4.41 16.70
C PHE A 280 -2.36 3.83 17.45
N ASN A 281 -2.41 2.51 17.58
CA ASN A 281 -3.54 1.78 18.15
C ASN A 281 -3.06 0.57 18.98
N GLN A 282 -3.98 -0.26 19.45
CA GLN A 282 -3.64 -1.46 20.21
C GLN A 282 -2.75 -2.44 19.44
N GLY A 283 -2.90 -2.53 18.10
CA GLY A 283 -2.03 -3.34 17.25
C GLY A 283 -0.55 -2.93 17.36
N LEU A 284 -0.26 -1.64 17.48
CA LEU A 284 1.13 -1.20 17.72
C LEU A 284 1.68 -1.83 19.01
N ALA A 285 0.90 -1.85 20.08
CA ALA A 285 1.35 -2.44 21.33
C ALA A 285 1.41 -3.97 21.30
N SER A 286 0.44 -4.64 20.65
CA SER A 286 0.38 -6.11 20.59
C SER A 286 1.28 -6.70 19.52
N ASP A 287 1.18 -6.19 18.29
CA ASP A 287 1.77 -6.83 17.11
C ASP A 287 3.23 -6.42 16.92
N VAL A 288 3.61 -5.22 17.35
CA VAL A 288 5.00 -4.77 17.31
C VAL A 288 5.71 -5.13 18.60
N TYR A 289 5.28 -4.56 19.73
CA TYR A 289 6.00 -4.73 21.00
C TYR A 289 5.66 -6.04 21.71
N GLY A 290 4.41 -6.53 21.60
CA GLY A 290 3.99 -7.80 22.17
C GLY A 290 4.75 -9.00 21.60
N ASN A 291 4.95 -9.04 20.30
CA ASN A 291 5.74 -10.09 19.62
C ASN A 291 7.20 -10.14 20.11
N LEU A 292 7.71 -9.02 20.57
CA LEU A 292 9.07 -8.90 21.10
C LEU A 292 9.14 -8.98 22.62
N ASN A 293 8.10 -9.51 23.27
CA ASN A 293 7.99 -9.59 24.73
C ASN A 293 8.18 -8.23 25.42
N TYR A 294 7.76 -7.15 24.77
CA TYR A 294 7.89 -5.77 25.22
C TYR A 294 9.33 -5.31 25.48
N ASP A 295 10.30 -5.94 24.82
CA ASP A 295 11.66 -5.41 24.73
C ASP A 295 11.73 -4.15 23.86
N GLU A 296 12.83 -3.43 23.94
CA GLU A 296 13.10 -2.29 23.07
C GLU A 296 13.25 -2.73 21.61
N VAL A 297 12.69 -1.94 20.68
CA VAL A 297 12.51 -2.30 19.29
C VAL A 297 13.34 -1.41 18.36
N THR A 298 14.02 -2.04 17.40
CA THR A 298 14.60 -1.39 16.23
C THR A 298 13.76 -1.76 15.01
N PHE A 299 13.34 -0.76 14.24
CA PHE A 299 12.66 -0.94 12.96
C PHE A 299 13.69 -1.26 11.88
N VAL A 300 14.05 -2.54 11.75
CA VAL A 300 15.05 -2.98 10.77
C VAL A 300 14.57 -2.87 9.33
N GLY A 301 13.26 -2.80 9.11
CA GLY A 301 12.66 -2.68 7.78
C GLY A 301 12.74 -3.96 6.95
N LEU A 302 12.30 -3.86 5.72
CA LEU A 302 12.59 -4.86 4.68
C LEU A 302 13.92 -4.46 4.04
N PRO A 303 14.87 -5.40 3.78
CA PRO A 303 16.16 -5.06 3.20
C PRO A 303 16.04 -4.27 1.90
N SER A 304 16.83 -3.20 1.76
CA SER A 304 16.80 -2.29 0.62
C SER A 304 18.21 -1.79 0.30
N ASN A 305 18.54 -1.67 -0.98
CA ASN A 305 19.81 -1.11 -1.43
C ASN A 305 19.96 0.39 -1.09
N TYR A 306 18.84 1.06 -0.85
CA TYR A 306 18.82 2.50 -0.55
C TYR A 306 18.90 2.82 0.95
N GLY A 307 18.90 1.81 1.81
CA GLY A 307 19.02 1.99 3.26
C GLY A 307 17.85 2.71 3.95
N ASN A 308 16.90 3.24 3.19
CA ASN A 308 15.72 3.93 3.69
C ASN A 308 14.52 3.08 3.31
N GLY A 309 14.20 2.09 4.14
CA GLY A 309 13.19 1.08 3.86
C GLY A 309 12.10 1.55 2.92
N THR A 310 12.12 1.02 1.70
CA THR A 310 10.98 1.18 0.80
C THR A 310 9.86 0.42 1.43
N VAL A 311 8.83 1.12 1.85
CA VAL A 311 7.70 0.48 2.48
C VAL A 311 6.75 0.04 1.39
N ASN A 312 6.50 -1.25 1.35
CA ASN A 312 5.41 -1.77 0.55
C ASN A 312 4.10 -1.21 1.10
N TRP A 313 3.53 -0.26 0.39
CA TRP A 313 2.19 0.21 0.65
C TRP A 313 1.23 -0.94 0.40
N GLN A 314 0.70 -1.51 1.45
CA GLN A 314 -0.48 -2.34 1.30
C GLN A 314 -1.68 -1.48 1.65
N PHE A 315 -2.29 -0.89 0.64
CA PHE A 315 -3.62 -0.31 0.77
C PHE A 315 -4.67 -1.43 0.79
N MET A 316 -4.68 -2.23 1.83
CA MET A 316 -5.82 -3.11 2.05
C MET A 316 -7.02 -2.23 2.39
N HIS A 317 -7.89 -2.01 1.40
CA HIS A 317 -9.14 -1.26 1.47
C HIS A 317 -9.08 0.27 1.34
N SER A 318 -7.95 0.88 1.02
CA SER A 318 -7.94 2.30 0.68
C SER A 318 -8.18 2.47 -0.82
N GLU A 319 -9.25 3.18 -1.17
CA GLU A 319 -9.47 3.62 -2.53
C GLU A 319 -8.72 4.92 -2.74
N PHE A 320 -8.05 5.03 -3.88
CA PHE A 320 -7.56 6.31 -4.37
C PHE A 320 -8.73 7.11 -4.90
N TYR A 321 -8.73 8.39 -4.67
CA TYR A 321 -9.73 9.28 -5.24
C TYR A 321 -9.12 10.53 -5.81
N GLY A 322 -9.66 10.94 -6.94
CA GLY A 322 -9.19 12.08 -7.70
C GLY A 322 -10.31 12.65 -8.57
N ILE A 323 -10.04 13.81 -9.12
CA ILE A 323 -10.96 14.52 -10.02
C ILE A 323 -10.60 14.15 -11.45
N VAL A 324 -11.59 13.73 -12.23
CA VAL A 324 -11.35 13.41 -13.64
C VAL A 324 -11.13 14.70 -14.43
N LYS A 325 -10.16 14.69 -15.36
CA LYS A 325 -9.67 15.89 -16.07
C LYS A 325 -10.77 16.68 -16.78
N ASN A 326 -11.79 15.98 -17.28
CA ASN A 326 -12.94 16.58 -17.97
C ASN A 326 -14.11 16.96 -17.06
N CYS A 327 -13.97 16.88 -15.74
CA CYS A 327 -14.93 17.44 -14.79
C CYS A 327 -15.14 18.93 -15.10
N ALA A 328 -16.39 19.35 -15.29
CA ALA A 328 -16.73 20.73 -15.62
C ALA A 328 -16.75 21.64 -14.38
N ASP A 329 -17.06 21.10 -13.21
CA ASP A 329 -17.17 21.82 -11.95
C ASP A 329 -16.06 21.38 -10.97
N LYS A 330 -14.83 21.82 -11.28
CA LYS A 330 -13.67 21.47 -10.45
C LYS A 330 -13.68 22.10 -9.07
N GLU A 331 -14.33 23.25 -8.91
CA GLU A 331 -14.46 23.92 -7.61
C GLU A 331 -15.24 23.05 -6.61
N ASN A 332 -16.46 22.64 -6.97
CA ASN A 332 -17.27 21.79 -6.10
C ASN A 332 -16.68 20.37 -5.97
N ALA A 333 -16.05 19.84 -7.03
CA ALA A 333 -15.36 18.55 -6.97
C ALA A 333 -14.18 18.59 -5.98
N TRP A 334 -13.37 19.65 -6.00
CA TRP A 334 -12.29 19.84 -5.04
C TRP A 334 -12.81 20.10 -3.63
N LYS A 335 -13.86 20.90 -3.47
CA LYS A 335 -14.52 21.10 -2.16
C LYS A 335 -14.96 19.76 -1.57
N PHE A 336 -15.55 18.87 -2.40
CA PHE A 336 -15.91 17.52 -1.95
C PHE A 336 -14.68 16.71 -1.53
N VAL A 337 -13.67 16.62 -2.39
CA VAL A 337 -12.45 15.80 -2.13
C VAL A 337 -11.73 16.30 -0.88
N SER A 338 -11.53 17.61 -0.72
CA SER A 338 -10.84 18.19 0.43
C SER A 338 -11.59 17.97 1.75
N GLU A 339 -12.90 18.15 1.74
CA GLU A 339 -13.72 17.91 2.93
C GLU A 339 -13.83 16.41 3.25
N TYR A 340 -13.89 15.55 2.22
CA TYR A 340 -13.90 14.10 2.39
C TYR A 340 -12.60 13.62 3.04
N LEU A 341 -11.43 14.16 2.64
CA LEU A 341 -10.14 13.88 3.27
C LEU A 341 -10.10 14.28 4.75
N LYS A 342 -10.61 15.46 5.06
CA LYS A 342 -10.67 15.98 6.44
C LYS A 342 -11.64 15.21 7.31
N TYR A 343 -12.68 14.61 6.70
CA TYR A 343 -13.70 13.91 7.46
C TYR A 343 -13.17 12.60 8.00
N ARG A 344 -13.01 12.53 9.31
CA ARG A 344 -12.84 11.29 10.05
C ARG A 344 -14.10 11.00 10.83
N LYS A 345 -14.71 9.83 10.57
CA LYS A 345 -15.82 9.37 11.38
C LYS A 345 -15.36 9.28 12.85
N PRO A 346 -16.08 9.91 13.79
CA PRO A 346 -15.76 9.71 15.21
C PRO A 346 -15.79 8.21 15.54
N LEU A 347 -14.69 7.69 16.05
CA LEU A 347 -14.48 6.25 16.29
C LEU A 347 -15.23 5.70 17.52
N GLN A 348 -16.41 6.25 17.86
CA GLN A 348 -17.20 5.83 19.04
C GLN A 348 -17.55 4.34 19.07
N LYS A 349 -17.44 3.61 17.96
CA LYS A 349 -17.80 2.19 17.90
C LYS A 349 -16.60 1.24 17.86
N TYR A 350 -15.40 1.74 17.69
CA TYR A 350 -14.16 0.97 17.54
C TYR A 350 -13.08 1.40 18.55
N GLU A 351 -13.48 1.87 19.73
CA GLU A 351 -12.55 2.33 20.78
C GLU A 351 -11.49 1.28 21.16
N ASN A 352 -11.73 0.01 20.84
CA ASN A 352 -10.78 -1.07 21.11
C ASN A 352 -9.96 -1.54 19.88
N ASN A 353 -10.32 -1.18 18.64
CA ASN A 353 -9.68 -1.72 17.44
C ASN A 353 -8.93 -0.68 16.59
N GLY A 354 -8.76 0.54 17.06
CA GLY A 354 -7.92 1.55 16.40
C GLY A 354 -8.47 2.11 15.09
N THR A 355 -7.74 3.05 14.53
CA THR A 355 -7.98 3.61 13.19
C THR A 355 -7.61 2.61 12.12
N LEU A 356 -8.39 2.54 11.05
CA LEU A 356 -8.03 1.80 9.85
C LEU A 356 -7.00 2.62 9.06
N GLY A 357 -5.72 2.41 9.32
CA GLY A 357 -4.61 3.03 8.62
C GLY A 357 -4.05 4.31 9.27
N ILE A 358 -2.84 4.63 8.88
CA ILE A 358 -2.12 5.85 9.26
C ILE A 358 -2.64 7.00 8.39
N PRO A 359 -3.15 8.10 8.96
CA PRO A 359 -3.70 9.20 8.18
C PRO A 359 -2.64 9.90 7.34
N VAL A 360 -3.02 10.34 6.14
CA VAL A 360 -2.12 11.11 5.26
C VAL A 360 -2.03 12.59 5.64
N LEU A 361 -3.01 13.13 6.37
CA LEU A 361 -3.00 14.53 6.83
C LEU A 361 -2.32 14.66 8.19
N LYS A 362 -1.37 15.58 8.30
CA LYS A 362 -0.63 15.89 9.54
C LYS A 362 -1.55 16.12 10.74
N SER A 363 -2.62 16.91 10.56
CA SER A 363 -3.56 17.22 11.64
C SER A 363 -4.26 15.99 12.20
N GLN A 364 -4.55 14.99 11.35
CA GLN A 364 -5.16 13.73 11.77
C GLN A 364 -4.12 12.79 12.37
N PHE A 365 -2.91 12.77 11.81
CA PHE A 365 -1.78 12.02 12.31
C PHE A 365 -1.43 12.42 13.75
N GLU A 366 -1.35 13.71 14.03
CA GLU A 366 -1.07 14.23 15.37
C GLU A 366 -2.18 13.85 16.39
N VAL A 367 -3.46 13.86 15.97
CA VAL A 367 -4.56 13.39 16.83
C VAL A 367 -4.41 11.91 17.18
N ASP A 368 -4.02 11.08 16.21
CA ASP A 368 -3.81 9.65 16.48
C ASP A 368 -2.56 9.40 17.32
N TYR A 369 -1.48 10.13 17.03
CA TYR A 369 -0.24 10.07 17.80
C TYR A 369 -0.43 10.51 19.25
N ASP A 370 -1.20 11.56 19.52
CA ASP A 370 -1.45 12.06 20.88
C ASP A 370 -2.35 11.12 21.71
N ARG A 371 -3.08 10.21 21.05
CA ARG A 371 -3.98 9.30 21.75
C ARG A 371 -3.21 8.34 22.65
N ASP A 372 -3.74 8.11 23.84
CA ASP A 372 -3.26 7.06 24.73
C ASP A 372 -3.59 5.67 24.18
N ILE A 373 -2.56 4.83 24.03
CA ILE A 373 -2.71 3.44 23.60
C ILE A 373 -2.70 2.58 24.86
N SER A 374 -3.88 2.12 25.27
CA SER A 374 -4.01 1.16 26.36
C SER A 374 -3.89 -0.26 25.83
N TYR A 375 -3.10 -1.09 26.48
CA TYR A 375 -2.97 -2.51 26.15
C TYR A 375 -3.11 -3.35 27.44
N SER A 376 -3.61 -4.57 27.28
CA SER A 376 -3.70 -5.51 28.39
C SER A 376 -2.35 -6.21 28.57
N ASN A 377 -1.80 -6.11 29.76
CA ASN A 377 -0.63 -6.88 30.19
C ASN A 377 -1.03 -8.12 31.00
N SER A 378 -2.31 -8.48 30.98
CA SER A 378 -2.85 -9.68 31.64
C SER A 378 -3.80 -10.41 30.69
N ILE A 379 -3.62 -11.72 30.56
CA ILE A 379 -4.54 -12.60 29.84
C ILE A 379 -4.82 -13.80 30.74
N ASN A 380 -6.10 -14.15 30.88
CA ASN A 380 -6.57 -15.23 31.74
C ASN A 380 -6.03 -15.14 33.19
N GLY A 381 -5.79 -13.90 33.67
CA GLY A 381 -5.27 -13.67 35.04
C GLY A 381 -3.76 -13.80 35.19
N THR A 382 -3.01 -14.11 34.13
CA THR A 382 -1.55 -14.08 34.14
C THR A 382 -1.07 -12.67 33.77
N ILE A 383 -0.36 -12.03 34.71
CA ILE A 383 0.21 -10.68 34.49
C ILE A 383 1.56 -10.85 33.81
N TYR A 384 1.70 -10.21 32.65
CA TYR A 384 2.97 -10.13 31.94
C TYR A 384 3.81 -8.95 32.44
N LYS A 385 5.12 -9.02 32.21
CA LYS A 385 6.02 -7.92 32.54
C LYS A 385 5.53 -6.68 31.79
N PRO A 386 5.18 -5.59 32.51
CA PRO A 386 4.82 -4.36 31.83
C PRO A 386 6.03 -3.80 31.07
N ILE A 387 5.77 -3.06 30.01
CA ILE A 387 6.83 -2.24 29.38
C ILE A 387 7.42 -1.33 30.45
N ASP A 388 8.74 -1.26 30.54
CA ASP A 388 9.41 -0.36 31.47
C ASP A 388 8.96 1.08 31.21
N GLY A 389 8.51 1.76 32.26
CA GLY A 389 7.93 3.12 32.16
C GLY A 389 6.41 3.18 31.92
N ALA A 390 5.73 2.05 31.66
CA ALA A 390 4.28 2.04 31.52
C ALA A 390 3.55 2.26 32.86
N ASN A 391 2.57 3.15 32.85
CA ASN A 391 1.69 3.33 33.98
C ASN A 391 0.71 2.16 34.07
N GLN A 392 0.75 1.41 35.17
CA GLN A 392 -0.23 0.37 35.45
C GLN A 392 -1.44 0.96 36.18
N ASN A 393 -2.63 0.57 35.77
CA ASN A 393 -3.85 0.78 36.53
C ASN A 393 -4.30 -0.51 37.20
N ASP A 394 -5.28 -0.42 38.13
CA ASP A 394 -5.80 -1.54 38.93
C ASP A 394 -6.43 -2.67 38.10
N ASN A 395 -6.61 -2.48 36.78
CA ASN A 395 -7.23 -3.43 35.85
C ASN A 395 -6.22 -4.20 34.98
N ALA A 396 -4.93 -4.22 35.36
CA ALA A 396 -3.85 -4.80 34.56
C ALA A 396 -3.76 -4.24 33.11
N GLN A 397 -4.23 -3.01 32.91
CA GLN A 397 -4.02 -2.26 31.69
C GLN A 397 -2.85 -1.30 31.87
N SER A 398 -2.02 -1.24 30.84
CA SER A 398 -0.89 -0.33 30.78
C SER A 398 -1.06 0.60 29.58
N THR A 399 -0.46 1.77 29.64
CA THR A 399 -0.42 2.72 28.52
C THR A 399 0.95 2.64 27.86
N LEU A 400 0.98 2.55 26.53
CA LEU A 400 2.22 2.51 25.77
C LEU A 400 3.02 3.79 26.02
N PRO A 401 4.29 3.72 26.46
CA PRO A 401 5.10 4.91 26.70
C PRO A 401 5.27 5.75 25.44
N LYS A 402 5.38 7.07 25.62
CA LYS A 402 5.49 8.03 24.52
C LYS A 402 6.68 7.74 23.61
N GLU A 403 7.81 7.35 24.18
CA GLU A 403 9.04 7.02 23.45
C GLU A 403 8.86 5.93 22.40
N TYR A 404 7.97 4.95 22.63
CA TYR A 404 7.65 3.92 21.65
C TYR A 404 6.83 4.47 20.49
N LYS A 405 5.94 5.42 20.77
CA LYS A 405 5.22 6.14 19.71
C LYS A 405 6.14 7.07 18.93
N ASP A 406 7.09 7.73 19.60
CA ASP A 406 8.10 8.58 18.99
C ASP A 406 8.95 7.81 17.98
N LYS A 407 9.43 6.62 18.33
CA LYS A 407 10.20 5.75 17.41
C LYS A 407 9.40 5.42 16.14
N LEU A 408 8.13 5.06 16.28
CA LEU A 408 7.28 4.79 15.12
C LEU A 408 7.04 6.05 14.28
N ARG A 409 6.76 7.20 14.93
CA ARG A 409 6.57 8.46 14.22
C ARG A 409 7.79 8.82 13.40
N ASP A 410 8.98 8.78 14.02
CA ASP A 410 10.23 9.14 13.37
C ASP A 410 10.52 8.16 12.21
N TYR A 411 10.28 6.87 12.42
CA TYR A 411 10.37 5.86 11.38
C TYR A 411 9.45 6.16 10.18
N ILE A 412 8.17 6.50 10.43
CA ILE A 412 7.21 6.85 9.38
C ILE A 412 7.67 8.08 8.59
N PHE A 413 8.20 9.11 9.25
CA PHE A 413 8.64 10.34 8.58
C PHE A 413 9.91 10.14 7.73
N ASP A 414 10.76 9.21 8.09
CA ASP A 414 12.01 8.91 7.37
C ASP A 414 11.84 7.92 6.21
N MET A 415 10.65 7.29 6.10
CA MET A 415 10.37 6.29 5.08
C MET A 415 10.28 6.91 3.70
N LYS A 416 10.88 6.26 2.70
CA LYS A 416 10.56 6.47 1.30
C LYS A 416 9.31 5.67 0.94
N LEU A 417 8.36 6.32 0.32
CA LEU A 417 7.09 5.72 -0.09
C LEU A 417 7.01 5.74 -1.62
N ASP A 418 6.51 4.64 -2.21
CA ASP A 418 6.22 4.57 -3.65
C ASP A 418 4.70 4.59 -3.86
N PHE A 419 4.23 5.23 -4.94
CA PHE A 419 2.80 5.37 -5.21
C PHE A 419 2.11 4.03 -5.43
N TYR A 420 2.68 3.17 -6.25
CA TYR A 420 2.05 1.91 -6.64
C TYR A 420 3.04 0.92 -7.25
N PHE A 421 2.95 -0.31 -6.82
CA PHE A 421 3.63 -1.42 -7.45
C PHE A 421 2.61 -2.51 -7.83
N PRO A 422 2.49 -2.90 -9.14
CA PRO A 422 1.48 -3.83 -9.61
C PRO A 422 1.58 -5.21 -8.95
N ASP A 423 0.45 -5.72 -8.47
CA ASP A 423 0.40 -7.07 -7.88
C ASP A 423 0.75 -8.17 -8.91
N GLU A 424 0.42 -7.97 -10.17
CA GLU A 424 0.83 -8.87 -11.24
C GLU A 424 2.35 -9.04 -11.31
N LEU A 425 3.11 -7.95 -11.10
CA LEU A 425 4.58 -8.01 -11.04
C LEU A 425 5.06 -8.80 -9.83
N LYS A 426 4.45 -8.60 -8.65
CA LYS A 426 4.78 -9.38 -7.45
C LYS A 426 4.56 -10.88 -7.67
N TYR A 427 3.42 -11.26 -8.27
CA TYR A 427 3.14 -12.66 -8.60
C TYR A 427 4.13 -13.23 -9.61
N MET A 428 4.45 -12.49 -10.67
CA MET A 428 5.43 -12.94 -11.68
C MET A 428 6.81 -13.16 -11.08
N ILE A 429 7.26 -12.26 -10.20
CA ILE A 429 8.55 -12.36 -9.51
C ILE A 429 8.57 -13.60 -8.64
N ARG A 430 7.52 -13.81 -7.87
CA ARG A 430 7.39 -14.96 -6.97
C ARG A 430 7.38 -16.28 -7.73
N GLU A 431 6.58 -16.41 -8.78
CA GLU A 431 6.53 -17.61 -9.64
C GLU A 431 7.90 -18.00 -10.21
N ASP A 432 8.79 -17.03 -10.44
CA ASP A 432 10.10 -17.30 -11.05
C ASP A 432 11.21 -17.54 -10.02
N TYR A 433 11.11 -17.01 -8.78
CA TYR A 433 12.09 -17.33 -7.75
C TYR A 433 11.75 -18.62 -6.95
N GLU A 434 10.48 -18.99 -6.78
CA GLU A 434 10.10 -20.23 -6.06
C GLU A 434 10.79 -21.51 -6.61
N PRO A 435 10.91 -21.74 -7.93
CA PRO A 435 11.65 -22.88 -8.46
C PRO A 435 13.15 -22.89 -8.09
N VAL A 436 13.73 -21.71 -7.79
CA VAL A 436 15.13 -21.66 -7.32
C VAL A 436 15.23 -22.19 -5.90
N LEU A 437 14.30 -21.81 -5.02
CA LEU A 437 14.23 -22.31 -3.64
C LEU A 437 14.00 -23.83 -3.60
N ALA A 438 13.25 -24.35 -4.58
CA ALA A 438 13.03 -25.79 -4.76
C ALA A 438 14.22 -26.54 -5.39
N GLY A 439 15.29 -25.83 -5.80
CA GLY A 439 16.45 -26.43 -6.47
C GLY A 439 16.21 -26.86 -7.94
N GLU A 440 15.11 -26.40 -8.53
CA GLU A 440 14.72 -26.74 -9.92
C GLU A 440 15.33 -25.80 -10.96
N ARG A 441 15.85 -24.64 -10.52
CA ARG A 441 16.40 -23.58 -11.37
C ARG A 441 17.56 -22.90 -10.68
N THR A 442 18.49 -22.30 -11.45
CA THR A 442 19.51 -21.45 -10.84
C THR A 442 19.02 -20.01 -10.67
N PRO A 443 19.61 -19.22 -9.74
CA PRO A 443 19.28 -17.82 -9.56
C PRO A 443 19.45 -16.98 -10.85
N GLU A 444 20.50 -17.25 -11.63
CA GLU A 444 20.78 -16.58 -12.89
C GLU A 444 19.68 -16.87 -13.93
N GLN A 445 19.24 -18.11 -14.02
CA GLN A 445 18.13 -18.49 -14.93
C GLN A 445 16.82 -17.79 -14.54
N ALA A 446 16.53 -17.68 -13.24
CA ALA A 446 15.35 -16.98 -12.77
C ALA A 446 15.41 -15.48 -13.12
N ALA A 447 16.55 -14.85 -12.89
CA ALA A 447 16.76 -13.42 -13.22
C ALA A 447 16.62 -13.15 -14.73
N GLU A 448 17.20 -13.99 -15.60
CA GLU A 448 17.03 -13.87 -17.06
C GLU A 448 15.57 -14.02 -17.50
N ILE A 449 14.83 -14.94 -16.88
CA ILE A 449 13.39 -15.10 -17.17
C ILE A 449 12.61 -13.87 -16.71
N LEU A 450 12.90 -13.35 -15.51
CA LEU A 450 12.28 -12.13 -14.99
C LEU A 450 12.55 -10.94 -15.89
N ASP A 451 13.80 -10.72 -16.33
CA ASP A 451 14.14 -9.65 -17.26
C ASP A 451 13.30 -9.71 -18.54
N ASN A 452 13.12 -10.90 -19.12
CA ASN A 452 12.32 -11.08 -20.33
C ASN A 452 10.82 -10.91 -20.09
N ARG A 453 10.27 -11.54 -19.05
CA ARG A 453 8.83 -11.49 -18.74
C ARG A 453 8.38 -10.09 -18.37
N ILE A 454 9.13 -9.44 -17.49
CA ILE A 454 8.78 -8.10 -16.97
C ILE A 454 8.97 -7.03 -18.05
N SER A 455 10.05 -7.10 -18.85
CA SER A 455 10.19 -6.21 -20.02
C SER A 455 9.01 -6.33 -20.98
N THR A 456 8.54 -7.55 -21.23
CA THR A 456 7.36 -7.78 -22.09
C THR A 456 6.11 -7.16 -21.47
N TYR A 457 5.85 -7.44 -20.18
CA TYR A 457 4.72 -6.89 -19.45
C TYR A 457 4.71 -5.35 -19.48
N LEU A 458 5.85 -4.73 -19.19
CA LEU A 458 5.96 -3.26 -19.19
C LEU A 458 5.72 -2.67 -20.58
N SER A 459 6.20 -3.33 -21.64
CA SER A 459 5.99 -2.88 -23.02
C SER A 459 4.55 -3.01 -23.51
N GLU A 460 3.79 -3.98 -22.97
CA GLU A 460 2.36 -4.16 -23.31
C GLU A 460 1.45 -3.19 -22.56
N LYS A 461 1.90 -2.67 -21.42
CA LYS A 461 1.14 -1.75 -20.56
C LYS A 461 1.49 -0.27 -20.77
N SER A 462 2.53 0.02 -21.57
CA SER A 462 3.02 1.38 -21.88
C SER A 462 2.17 2.17 -22.91
#